data_6caf152b317358f059f5169aa0d83d16
#
_entry.id   6caf152b317358f059f5169aa0d83d16
#
_cell.length_a   1.000
_cell.length_b   1.000
_cell.length_c   1.000
_cell.angle_alpha   90.00
_cell.angle_beta   90.00
_cell.angle_gamma   90.00
#
_symmetry.space_group_name_H-M   'P 1'
#
loop_
_entity.id
_entity.type
_entity.pdbx_description
1 polymer ?
#
loop_
_entity_poly.entity_id
_entity_poly.type
_entity_poly.pdbx_seq_one_letter_code
_entity_poly.pdbx_strand_id
1 'polypeptide(L)'
;MTQNVAVLYGGISAEREVSLSSGRQVILALRDAGFTVTPIEVGEDLPAVIHALTHPRPDVVFNALHGRFGEDGCIQGVLDWLGLPYTHSGLRASALAMDKAAAKAVFRSAG
;
A
#
# COMPACT_ATOMS: atom_id res chain seq x y z
N MET A 1 18.43 -0.40 -9.66
CA MET A 1 17.15 0.21 -10.07
C MET A 1 16.24 0.40 -8.87
N THR A 2 15.52 1.51 -8.85
CA THR A 2 14.61 1.82 -7.76
C THR A 2 13.30 1.08 -7.96
N GLN A 3 12.86 0.35 -6.92
CA GLN A 3 11.58 -0.32 -6.95
C GLN A 3 10.45 0.69 -6.77
N ASN A 4 9.39 0.57 -7.56
CA ASN A 4 8.21 1.42 -7.48
C ASN A 4 7.16 0.75 -6.58
N VAL A 5 6.80 1.45 -5.50
CA VAL A 5 5.83 0.97 -4.52
C VAL A 5 4.58 1.84 -4.59
N ALA A 6 3.43 1.23 -4.84
CA ALA A 6 2.16 1.92 -4.67
C ALA A 6 1.69 1.75 -3.23
N VAL A 7 1.29 2.84 -2.60
CA VAL A 7 0.76 2.82 -1.23
C VAL A 7 -0.73 3.12 -1.27
N LEU A 8 -1.54 2.14 -0.89
CA LEU A 8 -2.99 2.31 -0.75
C LEU A 8 -3.30 2.77 0.67
N TYR A 9 -4.01 3.88 0.81
CA TYR A 9 -4.36 4.44 2.12
C TYR A 9 -5.68 5.18 2.05
N GLY A 10 -6.28 5.44 3.21
CA GLY A 10 -7.60 6.05 3.32
C GLY A 10 -8.70 5.00 3.46
N GLY A 11 -9.38 4.68 2.37
CA GLY A 11 -10.49 3.73 2.38
C GLY A 11 -11.82 4.37 2.73
N ILE A 12 -12.84 3.55 2.93
CA ILE A 12 -14.21 4.01 3.17
C ILE A 12 -14.75 3.62 4.55
N SER A 13 -13.92 3.01 5.39
CA SER A 13 -14.36 2.61 6.72
C SER A 13 -14.28 3.77 7.71
N ALA A 14 -14.79 3.55 8.93
CA ALA A 14 -14.65 4.50 10.02
C ALA A 14 -13.18 4.74 10.40
N GLU A 15 -12.27 3.89 9.96
CA GLU A 15 -10.84 4.00 10.22
C GLU A 15 -10.08 4.76 9.13
N ARG A 16 -10.79 5.45 8.24
CA ARG A 16 -10.18 6.22 7.14
C ARG A 16 -9.12 7.20 7.63
N GLU A 17 -9.40 7.96 8.69
CA GLU A 17 -8.45 8.95 9.21
C GLU A 17 -7.18 8.30 9.74
N VAL A 18 -7.30 7.15 10.39
CA VAL A 18 -6.15 6.39 10.86
C VAL A 18 -5.30 5.93 9.68
N SER A 19 -5.97 5.42 8.64
CA SER A 19 -5.30 4.95 7.44
C SER A 19 -4.62 6.08 6.66
N LEU A 20 -5.24 7.26 6.60
CA LEU A 20 -4.62 8.43 5.98
C LEU A 20 -3.33 8.82 6.70
N SER A 21 -3.35 8.82 8.04
CA SER A 21 -2.19 9.13 8.84
C SER A 21 -1.09 8.06 8.68
N SER A 22 -1.45 6.80 8.81
CA SER A 22 -0.51 5.68 8.63
C SER A 22 0.10 5.68 7.24
N GLY A 23 -0.73 5.90 6.23
CA GLY A 23 -0.29 5.91 4.84
C GLY A 23 0.74 7.01 4.56
N ARG A 24 0.53 8.20 5.12
CA ARG A 24 1.50 9.29 4.98
C ARG A 24 2.85 8.93 5.60
N GLN A 25 2.83 8.29 6.77
CA GLN A 25 4.05 7.84 7.44
C GLN A 25 4.77 6.77 6.61
N VAL A 26 4.02 5.82 6.07
CA VAL A 26 4.55 4.77 5.19
C VAL A 26 5.19 5.38 3.95
N ILE A 27 4.51 6.32 3.31
CA ILE A 27 5.02 6.99 2.11
C ILE A 27 6.37 7.67 2.40
N LEU A 28 6.44 8.41 3.50
CA LEU A 28 7.68 9.11 3.88
C LEU A 28 8.80 8.12 4.19
N ALA A 29 8.48 7.06 4.93
CA ALA A 29 9.47 6.05 5.30
C ALA A 29 10.03 5.32 4.08
N LEU A 30 9.17 4.98 3.13
CA LEU A 30 9.59 4.29 1.91
C LEU A 30 10.43 5.19 1.02
N ARG A 31 10.07 6.45 0.87
CA ARG A 31 10.88 7.42 0.12
C ARG A 31 12.24 7.61 0.74
N ASP A 32 12.28 7.72 2.07
CA ASP A 32 13.53 7.84 2.82
C ASP A 32 14.39 6.59 2.67
N ALA A 33 13.78 5.42 2.51
CA ALA A 33 14.50 4.17 2.28
C ALA A 33 14.99 4.00 0.81
N GLY A 34 14.66 4.92 -0.07
CA GLY A 34 15.13 4.91 -1.45
C GLY A 34 14.15 4.36 -2.49
N PHE A 35 12.91 4.07 -2.10
CA PHE A 35 11.90 3.60 -3.04
C PHE A 35 11.24 4.77 -3.78
N THR A 36 10.82 4.51 -5.02
CA THR A 36 9.90 5.40 -5.72
C THR A 36 8.48 5.05 -5.25
N VAL A 37 7.72 6.05 -4.79
CA VAL A 37 6.41 5.81 -4.21
C VAL A 37 5.32 6.49 -5.01
N THR A 38 4.26 5.74 -5.31
CA THR A 38 3.03 6.25 -5.91
C THR A 38 1.94 6.21 -4.84
N PRO A 39 1.57 7.35 -4.23
CA PRO A 39 0.50 7.38 -3.26
C PRO A 39 -0.86 7.22 -3.95
N ILE A 40 -1.71 6.36 -3.42
CA ILE A 40 -3.06 6.16 -3.94
C ILE A 40 -4.05 6.30 -2.79
N GLU A 41 -4.72 7.43 -2.71
CA GLU A 41 -5.77 7.65 -1.73
C GLU A 41 -7.03 6.93 -2.21
N VAL A 42 -7.47 5.93 -1.45
CA VAL A 42 -8.61 5.10 -1.81
C VAL A 42 -9.90 5.71 -1.26
N GLY A 43 -10.90 5.85 -2.13
CA GLY A 43 -12.26 6.25 -1.77
C GLY A 43 -13.24 5.20 -2.24
N GLU A 44 -14.44 5.65 -2.64
CA GLU A 44 -15.50 4.74 -3.10
C GLU A 44 -15.35 4.36 -4.58
N ASP A 45 -14.51 5.06 -5.32
CA ASP A 45 -14.34 4.87 -6.76
C ASP A 45 -13.30 3.78 -7.04
N LEU A 46 -13.73 2.52 -7.06
CA LEU A 46 -12.86 1.38 -7.34
C LEU A 46 -12.23 1.46 -8.75
N PRO A 47 -12.95 1.84 -9.82
CA PRO A 47 -12.30 1.99 -11.13
C PRO A 47 -11.13 2.96 -11.12
N ALA A 48 -11.21 4.06 -10.37
CA ALA A 48 -10.10 5.01 -10.25
C ALA A 48 -8.89 4.37 -9.56
N VAL A 49 -9.12 3.53 -8.56
CA VAL A 49 -8.04 2.80 -7.86
C VAL A 49 -7.36 1.83 -8.82
N ILE A 50 -8.13 1.07 -9.58
CA ILE A 50 -7.59 0.12 -10.55
C ILE A 50 -6.78 0.87 -11.63
N HIS A 51 -7.27 1.98 -12.11
CA HIS A 51 -6.55 2.81 -13.08
C HIS A 51 -5.21 3.28 -12.50
N ALA A 52 -5.21 3.79 -11.27
CA ALA A 52 -4.00 4.27 -10.60
C ALA A 52 -2.98 3.15 -10.37
N LEU A 53 -3.45 1.92 -10.14
CA LEU A 53 -2.59 0.74 -9.95
C LEU A 53 -1.99 0.19 -11.25
N THR A 54 -2.49 0.64 -12.38
CA THR A 54 -2.05 0.12 -13.69
C THR A 54 -1.42 1.19 -14.58
N HIS A 55 -1.42 2.46 -14.16
CA HIS A 55 -0.93 3.59 -14.95
C HIS A 55 -0.14 4.61 -14.10
N PRO A 56 1.11 4.31 -13.69
CA PRO A 56 1.95 3.17 -14.03
C PRO A 56 1.71 1.96 -13.12
N ARG A 57 2.03 0.80 -13.64
CA ARG A 57 1.97 -0.43 -12.86
C ARG A 57 3.15 -0.46 -11.86
N PRO A 58 2.89 -0.62 -10.55
CA PRO A 58 3.96 -0.69 -9.57
C PRO A 58 4.62 -2.07 -9.55
N ASP A 59 5.80 -2.15 -8.93
CA ASP A 59 6.46 -3.42 -8.69
C ASP A 59 5.83 -4.17 -7.52
N VAL A 60 5.35 -3.42 -6.52
CA VAL A 60 4.71 -3.98 -5.33
C VAL A 60 3.75 -2.95 -4.75
N VAL A 61 2.74 -3.43 -4.04
CA VAL A 61 1.73 -2.59 -3.38
C VAL A 61 1.87 -2.73 -1.87
N PHE A 62 1.93 -1.59 -1.18
CA PHE A 62 1.84 -1.55 0.28
C PHE A 62 0.41 -1.20 0.65
N ASN A 63 -0.28 -2.14 1.29
CA ASN A 63 -1.67 -1.95 1.69
C ASN A 63 -1.73 -1.38 3.12
N ALA A 64 -1.94 -0.06 3.21
CA ALA A 64 -2.10 0.63 4.49
C ALA A 64 -3.57 0.90 4.84
N LEU A 65 -4.50 0.26 4.14
CA LEU A 65 -5.92 0.36 4.44
C LEU A 65 -6.26 -0.37 5.73
N HIS A 66 -7.19 0.18 6.50
CA HIS A 66 -7.69 -0.41 7.72
C HIS A 66 -9.19 -0.67 7.59
N GLY A 67 -9.67 -1.73 8.30
CA GLY A 67 -11.07 -2.07 8.31
C GLY A 67 -11.56 -2.61 6.99
N ARG A 68 -12.77 -2.17 6.59
CA ARG A 68 -13.45 -2.70 5.40
C ARG A 68 -12.62 -2.45 4.14
N PHE A 69 -12.56 -3.43 3.26
CA PHE A 69 -11.76 -3.50 2.02
C PHE A 69 -10.27 -3.66 2.24
N GLY A 70 -9.71 -3.19 3.37
CA GLY A 70 -8.29 -3.34 3.64
C GLY A 70 -7.93 -4.61 4.40
N GLU A 71 -8.82 -5.04 5.30
CA GLU A 71 -8.56 -6.18 6.20
C GLU A 71 -9.46 -7.38 5.94
N ASP A 72 -10.53 -7.22 5.18
CA ASP A 72 -11.50 -8.29 4.93
C ASP A 72 -11.24 -9.09 3.65
N GLY A 73 -10.16 -8.83 2.96
CA GLY A 73 -9.79 -9.55 1.76
C GLY A 73 -10.28 -8.94 0.44
N CYS A 74 -11.11 -7.91 0.48
CA CYS A 74 -11.65 -7.31 -0.75
C CYS A 74 -10.56 -6.72 -1.64
N ILE A 75 -9.70 -5.87 -1.07
CA ILE A 75 -8.63 -5.24 -1.86
C ILE A 75 -7.57 -6.26 -2.24
N GLN A 76 -7.30 -7.24 -1.38
CA GLN A 76 -6.36 -8.30 -1.70
C GLN A 76 -6.82 -9.09 -2.91
N GLY A 77 -8.12 -9.36 -3.02
CA GLY A 77 -8.67 -10.03 -4.20
C GLY A 77 -8.46 -9.23 -5.48
N VAL A 78 -8.63 -7.92 -5.41
CA VAL A 78 -8.37 -7.05 -6.57
C VAL A 78 -6.90 -7.11 -6.96
N LEU A 79 -5.99 -7.03 -6.00
CA LEU A 79 -4.56 -7.09 -6.25
C LEU A 79 -4.13 -8.43 -6.82
N ASP A 80 -4.69 -9.52 -6.31
CA ASP A 80 -4.46 -10.87 -6.85
C ASP A 80 -4.92 -10.97 -8.30
N TRP A 81 -6.10 -10.44 -8.59
CA TRP A 81 -6.65 -10.43 -9.94
C TRP A 81 -5.76 -9.66 -10.90
N LEU A 82 -5.18 -8.54 -10.43
CA LEU A 82 -4.26 -7.73 -11.23
C LEU A 82 -2.85 -8.32 -11.30
N GLY A 83 -2.56 -9.36 -10.54
CA GLY A 83 -1.24 -9.98 -10.51
C GLY A 83 -0.19 -9.12 -9.81
N LEU A 84 -0.59 -8.26 -8.88
CA LEU A 84 0.31 -7.36 -8.18
C LEU A 84 0.73 -7.94 -6.83
N PRO A 85 2.02 -8.10 -6.56
CA PRO A 85 2.48 -8.46 -5.22
C PRO A 85 2.13 -7.37 -4.22
N TYR A 86 1.76 -7.74 -3.01
CA TYR A 86 1.37 -6.77 -1.99
C TYR A 86 1.77 -7.25 -0.59
N THR A 87 1.84 -6.28 0.34
CA THR A 87 2.05 -6.56 1.76
C THR A 87 0.71 -6.49 2.48
N HIS A 88 0.65 -7.11 3.65
CA HIS A 88 -0.53 -7.02 4.50
C HIS A 88 -0.63 -5.65 5.15
N SER A 89 -1.88 -5.20 5.38
CA SER A 89 -2.15 -3.97 6.11
C SER A 89 -2.12 -4.21 7.62
N GLY A 90 -2.33 -3.14 8.39
CA GLY A 90 -2.46 -3.19 9.83
C GLY A 90 -1.23 -2.68 10.56
N LEU A 91 -1.26 -2.79 11.89
CA LEU A 91 -0.19 -2.27 12.75
C LEU A 91 1.18 -2.85 12.41
N ARG A 92 1.23 -4.13 12.13
CA ARG A 92 2.49 -4.79 11.81
C ARG A 92 3.09 -4.25 10.52
N ALA A 93 2.28 -4.06 9.49
CA ALA A 93 2.75 -3.50 8.23
C ALA A 93 3.23 -2.07 8.40
N SER A 94 2.51 -1.25 9.19
CA SER A 94 2.93 0.11 9.50
C SER A 94 4.25 0.13 10.28
N ALA A 95 4.40 -0.75 11.25
CA ALA A 95 5.64 -0.86 12.03
C ALA A 95 6.82 -1.25 11.14
N LEU A 96 6.61 -2.18 10.20
CA LEU A 96 7.65 -2.59 9.25
C LEU A 96 8.07 -1.45 8.34
N ALA A 97 7.12 -0.61 7.93
CA ALA A 97 7.42 0.55 7.10
C ALA A 97 8.25 1.60 7.84
N MET A 98 8.11 1.70 9.15
CA MET A 98 8.93 2.60 9.98
C MET A 98 10.35 2.10 10.17
N ASP A 99 10.59 0.81 9.94
CA ASP A 99 11.92 0.19 10.00
C ASP A 99 12.42 0.00 8.56
N LYS A 100 13.37 0.82 8.15
CA LYS A 100 13.89 0.80 6.76
C LYS A 100 14.45 -0.55 6.36
N ALA A 101 15.16 -1.22 7.23
CA ALA A 101 15.76 -2.51 6.93
C ALA A 101 14.70 -3.59 6.76
N ALA A 102 13.71 -3.61 7.66
CA ALA A 102 12.59 -4.55 7.58
C ALA A 102 11.73 -4.29 6.34
N ALA A 103 11.48 -3.02 6.01
CA ALA A 103 10.72 -2.66 4.81
C ALA A 103 11.42 -3.16 3.54
N LYS A 104 12.72 -2.97 3.43
CA LYS A 104 13.50 -3.47 2.29
C LYS A 104 13.43 -4.99 2.20
N ALA A 105 13.52 -5.70 3.32
CA ALA A 105 13.43 -7.15 3.35
C ALA A 105 12.05 -7.65 2.89
N VAL A 106 10.98 -7.00 3.34
CA VAL A 106 9.61 -7.33 2.94
C VAL A 106 9.43 -7.17 1.44
N PHE A 107 9.85 -6.05 0.87
CA PHE A 107 9.69 -5.81 -0.57
C PHE A 107 10.59 -6.70 -1.41
N ARG A 108 11.75 -7.08 -0.90
CA ARG A 108 12.60 -8.06 -1.57
C ARG A 108 11.92 -9.42 -1.65
N SER A 109 11.24 -9.83 -0.58
CA SER A 109 10.49 -11.09 -0.56
C SER A 109 9.30 -11.06 -1.49
N ALA A 110 8.61 -9.92 -1.60
CA ALA A 110 7.45 -9.77 -2.46
C ALA A 110 7.84 -9.63 -3.94
N GLY A 111 8.99 -9.06 -4.19
CA GLY A 111 9.49 -8.84 -5.55
C GLY A 111 10.37 -9.93 -6.02
#